data_bd7df8311fd50312e1d9dbe2550c7ae0
#
_entry.id   bd7df8311fd50312e1d9dbe2550c7ae0
#
_cell.length_a   1.000
_cell.length_b   1.000
_cell.length_c   1.000
_cell.angle_alpha   90.00
_cell.angle_beta   90.00
_cell.angle_gamma   90.00
#
_symmetry.space_group_name_H-M   'P 1'
#
loop_
_entity.id
_entity.type
_entity.pdbx_description
1 polymer ?
#
loop_
_entity_poly.entity_id
_entity_poly.type
_entity_poly.pdbx_seq_one_letter_code
_entity_poly.pdbx_strand_id
1 'polypeptide(L)'
;LILVHTPHLEDKYKGTRMILDMLTGDRRIKPHRVLIDHVEEHTIKPALDAGFWVGMTLYPVTKCTPERAVDMVERYGTDRIMANSAGDWGHSNPMNLPDFIRTLRSRGHDELTIHKLVYENPLQFLSQAKRFNFRPPIPLRPAAG
;
A
#
# COMPACT_ATOMS: atom_id res chain seq x y z
N LEU A 1 -0.28 -9.13 13.10
CA LEU A 1 -0.41 -7.98 12.19
C LEU A 1 -1.58 -7.11 12.60
N ILE A 2 -1.48 -5.83 12.34
CA ILE A 2 -2.55 -4.84 12.51
C ILE A 2 -2.76 -4.19 11.15
N LEU A 3 -4.00 -4.16 10.68
CA LEU A 3 -4.40 -3.44 9.50
C LEU A 3 -5.36 -2.33 9.95
N VAL A 4 -5.05 -1.10 9.59
CA VAL A 4 -5.81 0.08 10.02
C VAL A 4 -6.35 0.79 8.81
N HIS A 5 -7.67 0.86 8.70
CA HIS A 5 -8.34 1.66 7.69
C HIS A 5 -8.39 3.12 8.14
N THR A 6 -7.78 4.02 7.39
CA THR A 6 -7.89 5.45 7.67
C THR A 6 -9.27 5.95 7.24
N PRO A 7 -9.86 6.88 8.00
CA PRO A 7 -11.22 7.32 7.72
C PRO A 7 -11.31 8.14 6.44
N HIS A 8 -12.42 7.98 5.73
CA HIS A 8 -12.80 8.81 4.59
C HIS A 8 -13.67 9.98 5.07
N LEU A 9 -13.07 10.89 5.82
CA LEU A 9 -13.73 12.07 6.37
C LEU A 9 -13.22 13.34 5.67
N GLU A 10 -13.92 14.45 5.84
CA GLU A 10 -13.51 15.77 5.31
C GLU A 10 -12.08 16.13 5.72
N ASP A 11 -11.67 15.79 6.95
CA ASP A 11 -10.30 15.94 7.44
C ASP A 11 -9.61 14.59 7.60
N LYS A 12 -9.22 13.98 6.48
CA LYS A 12 -8.47 12.72 6.44
C LYS A 12 -7.12 12.82 7.16
N TYR A 13 -6.48 13.98 7.08
CA TYR A 13 -5.19 14.19 7.73
C TYR A 13 -5.31 14.13 9.25
N LYS A 14 -6.32 14.78 9.83
CA LYS A 14 -6.58 14.74 11.28
C LYS A 14 -6.84 13.30 11.75
N GLY A 15 -7.71 12.58 11.07
CA GLY A 15 -8.03 11.19 11.42
C GLY A 15 -6.81 10.28 11.33
N THR A 16 -6.02 10.39 10.27
CA THR A 16 -4.77 9.63 10.12
C THR A 16 -3.77 9.99 11.22
N ARG A 17 -3.60 11.27 11.53
CA ARG A 17 -2.68 11.72 12.59
C ARG A 17 -3.07 11.17 13.96
N MET A 18 -4.36 11.20 14.32
CA MET A 18 -4.83 10.60 15.57
C MET A 18 -4.50 9.09 15.64
N ILE A 19 -4.65 8.36 14.55
CA ILE A 19 -4.28 6.95 14.45
C ILE A 19 -2.77 6.77 14.65
N LEU A 20 -1.95 7.56 13.96
CA LEU A 20 -0.50 7.47 14.07
C LEU A 20 -0.02 7.80 15.49
N ASP A 21 -0.56 8.84 16.11
CA ASP A 21 -0.23 9.25 17.50
C ASP A 21 -0.57 8.11 18.50
N MET A 22 -1.73 7.47 18.35
CA MET A 22 -2.13 6.34 19.17
C MET A 22 -1.19 5.13 18.99
N LEU A 23 -0.86 4.79 17.73
CA LEU A 23 -0.03 3.63 17.42
C LEU A 23 1.43 3.82 17.84
N THR A 24 1.98 5.02 17.69
CA THR A 24 3.37 5.34 18.08
C THR A 24 3.51 5.55 19.59
N GLY A 25 2.44 5.95 20.26
CA GLY A 25 2.39 6.12 21.72
C GLY A 25 2.47 4.81 22.48
N ASP A 26 2.14 3.67 21.89
CA ASP A 26 2.20 2.36 22.54
C ASP A 26 3.45 1.57 22.11
N ARG A 27 4.44 1.47 22.98
CA ARG A 27 5.71 0.76 22.73
C ARG A 27 5.56 -0.75 22.44
N ARG A 28 4.41 -1.34 22.72
CA ARG A 28 4.10 -2.75 22.39
C ARG A 28 3.82 -2.93 20.91
N ILE A 29 3.39 -1.88 20.22
CA ILE A 29 3.12 -1.89 18.79
C ILE A 29 4.45 -1.80 18.04
N LYS A 30 4.64 -2.74 17.11
CA LYS A 30 5.83 -2.78 16.25
C LYS A 30 5.46 -2.22 14.87
N PRO A 31 6.01 -1.07 14.46
CA PRO A 31 5.61 -0.41 13.20
C PRO A 31 5.66 -1.32 11.97
N HIS A 32 6.70 -2.15 11.85
CA HIS A 32 6.83 -3.10 10.74
C HIS A 32 5.73 -4.17 10.67
N ARG A 33 4.86 -4.27 11.69
CA ARG A 33 3.71 -5.19 11.75
C ARG A 33 2.36 -4.49 11.57
N VAL A 34 2.39 -3.22 11.20
CA VAL A 34 1.19 -2.39 11.01
C VAL A 34 1.13 -1.90 9.57
N LEU A 35 -0.03 -2.03 8.95
CA LEU A 35 -0.38 -1.45 7.66
C LEU A 35 -1.39 -0.32 7.90
N ILE A 36 -1.04 0.88 7.46
CA ILE A 36 -1.95 2.02 7.37
C ILE A 36 -2.55 2.02 5.97
N ASP A 37 -3.80 1.66 5.86
CA ASP A 37 -4.48 1.53 4.57
C ASP A 37 -5.25 2.81 4.20
N HIS A 38 -5.55 2.96 2.91
CA HIS A 38 -6.21 4.11 2.30
C HIS A 38 -5.40 5.41 2.39
N VAL A 39 -4.06 5.30 2.34
CA VAL A 39 -3.24 6.51 2.29
C VAL A 39 -3.41 7.27 0.98
N GLU A 40 -3.25 8.57 1.07
CA GLU A 40 -3.29 9.51 -0.04
C GLU A 40 -2.09 10.48 0.06
N GLU A 41 -1.94 11.40 -0.88
CA GLU A 41 -0.78 12.27 -1.06
C GLU A 41 -0.35 13.01 0.21
N HIS A 42 -1.31 13.38 1.07
CA HIS A 42 -1.04 14.12 2.31
C HIS A 42 -0.93 13.25 3.56
N THR A 43 -1.26 11.95 3.45
CA THR A 43 -1.23 11.01 4.58
C THR A 43 -0.16 9.94 4.49
N ILE A 44 0.36 9.66 3.28
CA ILE A 44 1.37 8.62 3.05
C ILE A 44 2.69 8.93 3.75
N LYS A 45 3.19 10.18 3.64
CA LYS A 45 4.49 10.55 4.21
C LYS A 45 4.56 10.38 5.72
N PRO A 46 3.63 10.94 6.52
CA PRO A 46 3.66 10.74 7.97
C PRO A 46 3.60 9.27 8.39
N ALA A 47 2.87 8.42 7.66
CA ALA A 47 2.82 6.99 7.97
C ALA A 47 4.15 6.27 7.68
N LEU A 48 4.81 6.59 6.57
CA LEU A 48 6.14 6.07 6.21
C LEU A 48 7.22 6.54 7.19
N ASP A 49 7.20 7.83 7.57
CA ASP A 49 8.15 8.42 8.53
C ASP A 49 8.03 7.73 9.91
N ALA A 50 6.82 7.35 10.31
CA ALA A 50 6.57 6.61 11.54
C ALA A 50 6.96 5.12 11.46
N GLY A 51 7.44 4.65 10.30
CA GLY A 51 7.95 3.28 10.11
C GLY A 51 6.89 2.24 9.74
N PHE A 52 5.66 2.66 9.46
CA PHE A 52 4.57 1.77 9.08
C PHE A 52 4.64 1.33 7.62
N TRP A 53 3.96 0.23 7.30
CA TRP A 53 3.57 -0.11 5.95
C TRP A 53 2.39 0.74 5.53
N VAL A 54 2.29 1.05 4.24
CA VAL A 54 1.19 1.84 3.69
C VAL A 54 0.51 1.13 2.53
N GLY A 55 -0.83 1.21 2.51
CA GLY A 55 -1.68 0.68 1.46
C GLY A 55 -2.32 1.81 0.66
N MET A 56 -2.08 1.82 -0.65
CA MET A 56 -2.76 2.71 -1.59
C MET A 56 -3.96 1.94 -2.15
N THR A 57 -5.16 2.30 -1.71
CA THR A 57 -6.37 1.64 -2.19
C THR A 57 -6.84 2.28 -3.49
N LEU A 58 -6.75 1.51 -4.55
CA LEU A 58 -7.17 1.91 -5.89
C LEU A 58 -8.69 1.87 -6.00
N TYR A 59 -9.31 2.99 -5.67
CA TYR A 59 -10.76 3.18 -5.71
C TYR A 59 -11.06 4.61 -6.18
N PRO A 60 -11.20 4.83 -7.50
CA PRO A 60 -11.15 6.16 -8.12
C PRO A 60 -12.18 7.16 -7.59
N VAL A 61 -13.35 6.68 -7.16
CA VAL A 61 -14.43 7.56 -6.72
C VAL A 61 -14.15 8.18 -5.36
N THR A 62 -13.58 7.41 -4.42
CA THR A 62 -13.46 7.85 -3.02
C THR A 62 -12.05 7.78 -2.44
N LYS A 63 -11.11 7.17 -3.15
CA LYS A 63 -9.74 6.96 -2.65
C LYS A 63 -8.72 7.48 -3.65
N CYS A 64 -8.09 6.58 -4.39
CA CYS A 64 -6.94 6.87 -5.22
C CYS A 64 -7.14 6.32 -6.63
N THR A 65 -6.78 7.08 -7.66
CA THR A 65 -6.67 6.55 -9.03
C THR A 65 -5.31 5.87 -9.24
N PRO A 66 -5.18 5.01 -10.26
CA PRO A 66 -3.88 4.44 -10.63
C PRO A 66 -2.79 5.49 -10.84
N GLU A 67 -3.11 6.61 -11.51
CA GLU A 67 -2.17 7.68 -11.80
C GLU A 67 -1.67 8.35 -10.52
N ARG A 68 -2.58 8.70 -9.60
CA ARG A 68 -2.23 9.28 -8.29
C ARG A 68 -1.37 8.33 -7.45
N ALA A 69 -1.65 7.02 -7.53
CA ALA A 69 -0.84 6.03 -6.86
C ALA A 69 0.59 5.97 -7.42
N VAL A 70 0.75 6.07 -8.74
CA VAL A 70 2.08 6.15 -9.38
C VAL A 70 2.80 7.44 -8.98
N ASP A 71 2.11 8.60 -8.93
CA ASP A 71 2.69 9.86 -8.45
C ASP A 71 3.27 9.71 -7.02
N MET A 72 2.56 8.98 -6.14
CA MET A 72 3.05 8.71 -4.79
C MET A 72 4.27 7.77 -4.79
N VAL A 73 4.29 6.75 -5.64
CA VAL A 73 5.45 5.86 -5.80
C VAL A 73 6.68 6.63 -6.29
N GLU A 74 6.52 7.48 -7.30
CA GLU A 74 7.60 8.31 -7.85
C GLU A 74 8.17 9.29 -6.81
N ARG A 75 7.31 9.78 -5.93
CA ARG A 75 7.70 10.75 -4.90
C ARG A 75 8.32 10.11 -3.66
N TYR A 76 7.83 8.95 -3.23
CA TYR A 76 8.19 8.35 -1.94
C TYR A 76 8.95 7.03 -2.06
N GLY A 77 9.15 6.53 -3.28
CA GLY A 77 9.82 5.26 -3.54
C GLY A 77 8.88 4.06 -3.41
N THR A 78 9.46 2.88 -3.21
CA THR A 78 8.73 1.61 -3.20
C THR A 78 8.74 0.90 -1.85
N ASP A 79 9.56 1.38 -0.90
CA ASP A 79 9.76 0.67 0.36
C ASP A 79 8.53 0.78 1.27
N ARG A 80 8.02 -0.38 1.70
CA ARG A 80 6.84 -0.50 2.55
C ARG A 80 5.55 0.10 1.95
N ILE A 81 5.51 0.25 0.63
CA ILE A 81 4.34 0.70 -0.10
C ILE A 81 3.75 -0.50 -0.84
N MET A 82 2.43 -0.66 -0.76
CA MET A 82 1.71 -1.64 -1.56
C MET A 82 0.42 -1.05 -2.12
N ALA A 83 -0.01 -1.57 -3.26
CA ALA A 83 -1.29 -1.21 -3.85
C ALA A 83 -2.30 -2.33 -3.61
N ASN A 84 -3.53 -1.94 -3.33
CA ASN A 84 -4.66 -2.85 -3.27
C ASN A 84 -5.87 -2.24 -4.00
N SER A 85 -6.92 -3.02 -4.18
CA SER A 85 -8.17 -2.55 -4.76
C SER A 85 -9.33 -2.83 -3.81
N ALA A 86 -10.38 -2.02 -3.90
CA ALA A 86 -11.62 -2.22 -3.17
C ALA A 86 -12.79 -2.37 -4.16
N GLY A 87 -13.75 -3.20 -3.81
CA GLY A 87 -14.93 -3.47 -4.62
C GLY A 87 -16.20 -3.62 -3.80
N ASP A 88 -16.16 -3.18 -2.56
CA ASP A 88 -17.17 -3.43 -1.54
C ASP A 88 -18.18 -2.29 -1.39
N TRP A 89 -17.94 -1.14 -2.00
CA TRP A 89 -18.73 0.05 -1.79
C TRP A 89 -18.83 0.96 -3.03
N GLY A 90 -20.02 1.02 -3.63
CA GLY A 90 -20.30 1.85 -4.79
C GLY A 90 -19.64 1.39 -6.10
N HIS A 91 -19.44 2.31 -7.02
CA HIS A 91 -18.79 2.00 -8.28
C HIS A 91 -17.32 1.67 -8.09
N SER A 92 -16.95 0.43 -8.37
CA SER A 92 -15.57 -0.04 -8.35
C SER A 92 -15.16 -0.52 -9.74
N ASN A 93 -13.86 -0.56 -9.98
CA ASN A 93 -13.29 -1.10 -11.21
C ASN A 93 -12.37 -2.29 -10.85
N PRO A 94 -12.73 -3.53 -11.21
CA PRO A 94 -11.89 -4.70 -10.93
C PRO A 94 -10.53 -4.64 -11.64
N MET A 95 -10.40 -3.75 -12.64
CA MET A 95 -9.16 -3.55 -13.39
C MET A 95 -8.22 -2.50 -12.78
N ASN A 96 -8.56 -1.92 -11.61
CA ASN A 96 -7.73 -0.87 -11.02
C ASN A 96 -6.28 -1.29 -10.74
N LEU A 97 -6.04 -2.51 -10.25
CA LEU A 97 -4.68 -2.99 -10.04
C LEU A 97 -3.95 -3.29 -11.37
N PRO A 98 -4.54 -3.97 -12.37
CA PRO A 98 -4.00 -4.01 -13.72
C PRO A 98 -3.75 -2.64 -14.34
N ASP A 99 -4.62 -1.66 -14.12
CA ASP A 99 -4.46 -0.30 -14.62
C ASP A 99 -3.27 0.41 -13.95
N PHE A 100 -3.07 0.24 -12.66
CA PHE A 100 -1.90 0.73 -11.93
C PHE A 100 -0.59 0.14 -12.51
N ILE A 101 -0.55 -1.17 -12.74
CA ILE A 101 0.59 -1.84 -13.36
C ILE A 101 0.86 -1.26 -14.76
N ARG A 102 -0.19 -1.03 -15.54
CA ARG A 102 -0.09 -0.45 -16.89
C ARG A 102 0.41 0.99 -16.84
N THR A 103 -0.04 1.78 -15.87
CA THR A 103 0.41 3.15 -15.67
C THR A 103 1.88 3.20 -15.26
N LEU A 104 2.34 2.32 -14.36
CA LEU A 104 3.77 2.20 -14.04
C LEU A 104 4.61 1.91 -15.28
N ARG A 105 4.21 0.92 -16.10
CA ARG A 105 4.92 0.59 -17.35
C ARG A 105 4.96 1.77 -18.32
N SER A 106 3.85 2.47 -18.50
CA SER A 106 3.76 3.62 -19.41
C SER A 106 4.64 4.79 -18.97
N ARG A 107 4.94 4.89 -17.67
CA ARG A 107 5.86 5.88 -17.11
C ARG A 107 7.31 5.39 -17.02
N GLY A 108 7.62 4.21 -17.55
CA GLY A 108 8.98 3.70 -17.68
C GLY A 108 9.52 2.96 -16.45
N HIS A 109 8.66 2.58 -15.50
CA HIS A 109 9.08 1.72 -14.40
C HIS A 109 9.34 0.29 -14.88
N ASP A 110 10.38 -0.32 -14.35
CA ASP A 110 10.76 -1.70 -14.68
C ASP A 110 9.88 -2.74 -13.98
N GLU A 111 9.95 -3.96 -14.46
CA GLU A 111 9.15 -5.07 -13.91
C GLU A 111 9.56 -5.42 -12.45
N LEU A 112 10.78 -5.13 -12.04
CA LEU A 112 11.22 -5.36 -10.65
C LEU A 112 10.51 -4.40 -9.69
N THR A 113 10.43 -3.12 -10.07
CA THR A 113 9.68 -2.10 -9.33
C THR A 113 8.20 -2.46 -9.22
N ILE A 114 7.60 -2.86 -10.34
CA ILE A 114 6.19 -3.26 -10.39
C ILE A 114 5.97 -4.49 -9.49
N HIS A 115 6.79 -5.51 -9.65
CA HIS A 115 6.71 -6.74 -8.88
C HIS A 115 6.86 -6.48 -7.38
N LYS A 116 7.79 -5.60 -6.99
CA LYS A 116 7.97 -5.20 -5.59
C LYS A 116 6.68 -4.63 -4.99
N LEU A 117 6.01 -3.73 -5.69
CA LEU A 117 4.81 -3.03 -5.20
C LEU A 117 3.58 -3.93 -5.08
N VAL A 118 3.38 -4.84 -6.06
CA VAL A 118 2.14 -5.62 -6.14
C VAL A 118 2.28 -7.05 -5.63
N TYR A 119 3.50 -7.52 -5.37
CA TYR A 119 3.73 -8.89 -4.93
C TYR A 119 4.70 -9.00 -3.74
N GLU A 120 5.93 -8.51 -3.85
CA GLU A 120 6.93 -8.72 -2.79
C GLU A 120 6.57 -8.01 -1.49
N ASN A 121 6.20 -6.73 -1.56
CA ASN A 121 5.80 -5.96 -0.39
C ASN A 121 4.58 -6.56 0.32
N PRO A 122 3.46 -6.87 -0.37
CA PRO A 122 2.35 -7.60 0.24
C PRO A 122 2.77 -8.93 0.86
N LEU A 123 3.59 -9.70 0.17
CA LEU A 123 4.09 -10.99 0.65
C LEU A 123 4.95 -10.82 1.91
N GLN A 124 5.88 -9.88 1.89
CA GLN A 124 6.76 -9.58 3.03
C GLN A 124 5.96 -9.14 4.25
N PHE A 125 4.96 -8.29 4.07
CA PHE A 125 4.09 -7.87 5.16
C PHE A 125 3.26 -9.03 5.71
N LEU A 126 2.54 -9.74 4.86
CA LEU A 126 1.60 -10.80 5.25
C LEU A 126 2.31 -12.04 5.82
N SER A 127 3.52 -12.38 5.34
CA SER A 127 4.29 -13.52 5.83
C SER A 127 4.68 -13.43 7.31
N GLN A 128 4.58 -12.26 7.92
CA GLN A 128 4.78 -12.08 9.35
C GLN A 128 3.64 -12.68 10.22
N ALA A 129 2.52 -13.05 9.60
CA ALA A 129 1.40 -13.66 10.32
C ALA A 129 1.70 -15.14 10.61
N LYS A 130 1.49 -15.59 11.87
CA LYS A 130 1.78 -16.96 12.30
C LYS A 130 1.08 -18.06 11.49
N ARG A 131 -0.08 -17.75 10.89
CA ARG A 131 -0.88 -18.69 10.10
C ARG A 131 -0.76 -18.46 8.60
N PHE A 132 0.19 -17.64 8.17
CA PHE A 132 0.44 -17.42 6.75
C PHE A 132 1.07 -18.67 6.14
N ASN A 133 0.37 -19.29 5.19
CA ASN A 133 0.79 -20.54 4.54
C ASN A 133 0.75 -20.44 3.01
N PHE A 134 0.74 -19.21 2.48
CA PHE A 134 0.77 -19.00 1.04
C PHE A 134 2.06 -19.55 0.43
N ARG A 135 1.91 -20.37 -0.61
CA ARG A 135 3.02 -20.86 -1.42
C ARG A 135 2.84 -20.29 -2.82
N PRO A 136 3.78 -19.46 -3.31
CA PRO A 136 3.68 -18.94 -4.66
C PRO A 136 3.65 -20.09 -5.66
N PRO A 137 2.78 -20.04 -6.67
CA PRO A 137 2.64 -21.12 -7.65
C PRO A 137 3.88 -21.30 -8.52
N ILE A 138 4.68 -20.25 -8.68
CA ILE A 138 5.92 -20.27 -9.46
C ILE A 138 6.98 -19.51 -8.67
N PRO A 139 8.13 -20.10 -8.36
CA PRO A 139 9.27 -19.35 -7.84
C PRO A 139 9.71 -18.34 -8.91
N LEU A 140 9.83 -17.07 -8.53
CA LEU A 140 10.37 -16.07 -9.42
C LEU A 140 11.81 -16.44 -9.75
N ARG A 141 12.09 -16.58 -11.03
CA ARG A 141 13.48 -16.68 -11.48
C ARG A 141 14.14 -15.33 -11.20
N PRO A 142 15.29 -15.29 -10.48
CA PRO A 142 16.06 -14.07 -10.44
C PRO A 142 16.33 -13.65 -11.90
N ALA A 143 16.16 -12.35 -12.19
CA ALA A 143 16.54 -11.84 -13.49
C ALA A 143 17.99 -12.26 -13.76
N ALA A 144 18.21 -12.91 -14.90
CA ALA A 144 19.55 -13.21 -15.34
C ALA A 144 20.29 -11.89 -15.47
N GLY A 145 21.32 -11.69 -14.64
CA GLY A 145 22.20 -10.54 -14.68
C GLY A 145 23.01 -10.51 -15.99
#